data_475c5aaa5e2c4c36f3aa655b2a862758
#
_entry.id   475c5aaa5e2c4c36f3aa655b2a862758
#
_cell.length_a   1.000
_cell.length_b   1.000
_cell.length_c   1.000
_cell.angle_alpha   90.00
_cell.angle_beta   90.00
_cell.angle_gamma   90.00
#
_symmetry.space_group_name_H-M   'P 1'
#
loop_
_entity.id
_entity.type
_entity.pdbx_description
1 polymer ?
#
loop_
_entity_poly.entity_id
_entity_poly.type
_entity_poly.pdbx_seq_one_letter_code
_entity_poly.pdbx_strand_id
1 'polypeptide(L)'
;MSKEKKQSFMQGIITLMFSQVLIKILGLFYKLYLTNKNGFGDAGNAIYNSGFQIYALLLTISSIGVPNAVAKLISEKLSVGDNRGAQKIFKVAFAFFSVVGFTGSALLFCGSDFIANVWLQIPEAKLTLIILAPSIFFVSLISVLRGYFNGHENMKPMAQSQTIEQFTKTICTVAIVELICFFMGNKDTTAVMAAGANLATSIATFIGFIYLIYLYKKDT
;
A
#
# COMPACT_ATOMS: atom_id res chain seq x y z
N MET A 1 -20.72 26.12 -4.67
CA MET A 1 -19.66 25.75 -3.71
C MET A 1 -19.26 26.99 -2.93
N SER A 2 -19.40 27.03 -1.60
CA SER A 2 -19.02 28.20 -0.80
C SER A 2 -17.51 28.44 -0.86
N LYS A 3 -17.05 29.67 -0.66
CA LYS A 3 -15.62 30.04 -0.67
C LYS A 3 -14.80 29.16 0.29
N GLU A 4 -15.34 28.83 1.45
CA GLU A 4 -14.70 27.96 2.45
C GLU A 4 -14.51 26.52 1.97
N LYS A 5 -15.50 25.92 1.30
CA LYS A 5 -15.37 24.57 0.71
C LYS A 5 -14.29 24.54 -0.39
N LYS A 6 -14.24 25.58 -1.22
CA LYS A 6 -13.22 25.70 -2.28
C LYS A 6 -11.81 25.85 -1.68
N GLN A 7 -11.66 26.61 -0.60
CA GLN A 7 -10.39 26.81 0.09
C GLN A 7 -9.93 25.51 0.80
N SER A 8 -10.83 24.76 1.43
CA SER A 8 -10.55 23.46 2.04
C SER A 8 -10.15 22.40 1.00
N PHE A 9 -10.79 22.39 -0.17
CA PHE A 9 -10.47 21.50 -1.28
C PHE A 9 -9.07 21.80 -1.86
N MET A 10 -8.76 23.09 -2.10
CA MET A 10 -7.43 23.51 -2.57
C MET A 10 -6.31 23.13 -1.58
N GLN A 11 -6.55 23.32 -0.29
CA GLN A 11 -5.60 22.90 0.75
C GLN A 11 -5.38 21.38 0.73
N GLY A 12 -6.44 20.60 0.49
CA GLY A 12 -6.35 19.15 0.34
C GLY A 12 -5.46 18.73 -0.83
N ILE A 13 -5.62 19.38 -1.99
CA ILE A 13 -4.79 19.14 -3.18
C ILE A 13 -3.32 19.47 -2.90
N ILE A 14 -3.03 20.64 -2.32
CA ILE A 14 -1.66 21.05 -1.99
C ILE A 14 -1.01 20.06 -1.02
N THR A 15 -1.75 19.64 0.02
CA THR A 15 -1.29 18.62 0.96
C THR A 15 -0.96 17.31 0.26
N LEU A 16 -1.80 16.88 -0.68
CA LEU A 16 -1.58 15.66 -1.46
C LEU A 16 -0.33 15.78 -2.33
N MET A 17 -0.14 16.89 -3.03
CA MET A 17 1.03 17.14 -3.86
C MET A 17 2.32 17.12 -3.03
N PHE A 18 2.33 17.81 -1.88
CA PHE A 18 3.48 17.82 -0.98
C PHE A 18 3.79 16.41 -0.43
N SER A 19 2.74 15.66 -0.05
CA SER A 19 2.89 14.27 0.39
C SER A 19 3.50 13.39 -0.70
N GLN A 20 3.12 13.56 -1.97
CA GLN A 20 3.70 12.78 -3.08
C GLN A 20 5.21 13.05 -3.26
N VAL A 21 5.63 14.31 -3.13
CA VAL A 21 7.06 14.65 -3.17
C VAL A 21 7.81 13.99 -2.01
N LEU A 22 7.28 14.10 -0.80
CA LEU A 22 7.87 13.49 0.40
C LEU A 22 7.99 11.96 0.27
N ILE A 23 6.94 11.30 -0.24
CA ILE A 23 6.92 9.84 -0.50
C ILE A 23 8.03 9.45 -1.47
N LYS A 24 8.26 10.23 -2.53
CA LYS A 24 9.34 9.98 -3.50
C LYS A 24 10.72 10.12 -2.87
N ILE A 25 10.91 11.14 -2.06
CA ILE A 25 12.18 11.36 -1.33
C ILE A 25 12.45 10.19 -0.37
N LEU A 26 11.47 9.82 0.45
CA LEU A 26 11.60 8.68 1.37
C LEU A 26 11.83 7.36 0.62
N GLY A 27 11.16 7.19 -0.53
CA GLY A 27 11.37 6.06 -1.43
C GLY A 27 12.80 5.96 -1.94
N LEU A 28 13.39 7.09 -2.32
CA LEU A 28 14.79 7.17 -2.75
C LEU A 28 15.74 6.79 -1.60
N PHE A 29 15.51 7.30 -0.39
CA PHE A 29 16.35 7.00 0.77
C PHE A 29 16.45 5.51 1.08
N TYR A 30 15.32 4.81 1.25
CA TYR A 30 15.39 3.38 1.56
C TYR A 30 15.95 2.56 0.40
N LYS A 31 15.72 2.99 -0.84
CA LYS A 31 16.26 2.30 -2.02
C LYS A 31 17.77 2.43 -2.11
N LEU A 32 18.30 3.64 -1.89
CA LEU A 32 19.75 3.88 -1.81
C LEU A 32 20.39 3.09 -0.67
N TYR A 33 19.74 3.06 0.49
CA TYR A 33 20.20 2.26 1.62
C TYR A 33 20.31 0.77 1.24
N LEU A 34 19.25 0.18 0.68
CA LEU A 34 19.24 -1.23 0.28
C LEU A 34 20.33 -1.54 -0.76
N THR A 35 20.44 -0.72 -1.80
CA THR A 35 21.40 -0.95 -2.89
C THR A 35 22.86 -0.92 -2.39
N ASN A 36 23.16 -0.06 -1.42
CA ASN A 36 24.52 0.08 -0.85
C ASN A 36 24.78 -0.86 0.35
N LYS A 37 23.78 -1.67 0.76
CA LYS A 37 23.94 -2.58 1.89
C LYS A 37 24.80 -3.79 1.49
N ASN A 38 25.85 -4.06 2.29
CA ASN A 38 26.69 -5.23 2.08
C ASN A 38 25.86 -6.51 2.14
N GLY A 39 26.07 -7.41 1.18
CA GLY A 39 25.33 -8.67 1.05
C GLY A 39 23.93 -8.53 0.41
N PHE A 40 23.46 -7.32 0.10
CA PHE A 40 22.22 -7.11 -0.66
C PHE A 40 22.53 -6.90 -2.16
N GLY A 41 23.18 -5.80 -2.51
CA GLY A 41 23.66 -5.49 -3.84
C GLY A 41 22.64 -5.70 -4.97
N ASP A 42 23.12 -6.12 -6.15
CA ASP A 42 22.28 -6.35 -7.31
C ASP A 42 21.41 -7.61 -7.19
N ALA A 43 21.92 -8.68 -6.57
CA ALA A 43 21.17 -9.91 -6.34
C ALA A 43 19.98 -9.67 -5.41
N GLY A 44 20.18 -8.97 -4.30
CA GLY A 44 19.09 -8.60 -3.38
C GLY A 44 18.07 -7.68 -4.04
N ASN A 45 18.53 -6.73 -4.86
CA ASN A 45 17.64 -5.88 -5.66
C ASN A 45 16.82 -6.68 -6.67
N ALA A 46 17.39 -7.69 -7.33
CA ALA A 46 16.67 -8.56 -8.25
C ALA A 46 15.54 -9.32 -7.55
N ILE A 47 15.85 -9.99 -6.41
CA ILE A 47 14.87 -10.73 -5.62
C ILE A 47 13.78 -9.79 -5.07
N TYR A 48 14.17 -8.65 -4.49
CA TYR A 48 13.25 -7.64 -3.97
C TYR A 48 12.29 -7.12 -5.04
N ASN A 49 12.84 -6.70 -6.18
CA ASN A 49 12.04 -6.10 -7.25
C ASN A 49 11.16 -7.12 -7.96
N SER A 50 11.59 -8.37 -8.14
CA SER A 50 10.80 -9.42 -8.78
C SER A 50 9.50 -9.68 -8.01
N GLY A 51 9.59 -9.88 -6.68
CA GLY A 51 8.41 -10.01 -5.85
C GLY A 51 7.56 -8.73 -5.82
N PHE A 52 8.22 -7.57 -5.71
CA PHE A 52 7.54 -6.28 -5.66
C PHE A 52 6.81 -5.92 -6.97
N GLN A 53 7.32 -6.32 -8.14
CA GLN A 53 6.66 -6.09 -9.43
C GLN A 53 5.32 -6.83 -9.55
N ILE A 54 5.26 -8.09 -9.12
CA ILE A 54 4.00 -8.85 -9.08
C ILE A 54 2.99 -8.17 -8.15
N TYR A 55 3.45 -7.80 -6.95
CA TYR A 55 2.63 -7.03 -6.01
C TYR A 55 2.17 -5.69 -6.61
N ALA A 56 3.07 -4.93 -7.26
CA ALA A 56 2.75 -3.63 -7.86
C ALA A 56 1.75 -3.74 -9.01
N LEU A 57 1.79 -4.83 -9.79
CA LEU A 57 0.80 -5.10 -10.82
C LEU A 57 -0.60 -5.28 -10.19
N LEU A 58 -0.71 -6.12 -9.17
CA LEU A 58 -1.97 -6.32 -8.45
C LEU A 58 -2.42 -5.04 -7.73
N LEU A 59 -1.48 -4.30 -7.15
CA LEU A 59 -1.71 -2.98 -6.56
C LEU A 59 -2.31 -2.00 -7.58
N THR A 60 -1.76 -1.94 -8.79
CA THR A 60 -2.23 -1.05 -9.85
C THR A 60 -3.69 -1.33 -10.22
N ILE A 61 -4.04 -2.60 -10.39
CA ILE A 61 -5.41 -3.02 -10.66
C ILE A 61 -6.36 -2.63 -9.51
N SER A 62 -5.93 -2.83 -8.27
CA SER A 62 -6.76 -2.57 -7.09
C SER A 62 -6.80 -1.10 -6.65
N SER A 63 -5.73 -0.31 -6.90
CA SER A 63 -5.56 1.01 -6.25
C SER A 63 -5.87 2.20 -7.12
N ILE A 64 -5.70 2.14 -8.44
CA ILE A 64 -5.84 3.33 -9.29
C ILE A 64 -7.31 3.54 -9.67
N GLY A 65 -8.00 2.51 -10.07
CA GLY A 65 -9.40 2.60 -10.51
C GLY A 65 -10.40 2.70 -9.36
N VAL A 66 -10.17 1.94 -8.30
CA VAL A 66 -11.12 1.77 -7.19
C VAL A 66 -11.42 3.05 -6.42
N PRO A 67 -10.41 3.82 -5.93
CA PRO A 67 -10.70 5.05 -5.19
C PRO A 67 -11.47 6.06 -6.03
N ASN A 68 -11.14 6.19 -7.31
CA ASN A 68 -11.80 7.13 -8.21
C ASN A 68 -13.24 6.72 -8.52
N ALA A 69 -13.49 5.43 -8.77
CA ALA A 69 -14.84 4.92 -9.01
C ALA A 69 -15.73 5.08 -7.76
N VAL A 70 -15.23 4.68 -6.59
CA VAL A 70 -15.95 4.82 -5.31
C VAL A 70 -16.21 6.29 -5.00
N ALA A 71 -15.20 7.16 -5.16
CA ALA A 71 -15.34 8.60 -4.93
C ALA A 71 -16.41 9.22 -5.83
N LYS A 72 -16.42 8.87 -7.12
CA LYS A 72 -17.43 9.36 -8.07
C LYS A 72 -18.84 8.94 -7.64
N LEU A 73 -19.06 7.66 -7.37
CA LEU A 73 -20.38 7.16 -6.97
C LEU A 73 -20.88 7.78 -5.67
N ILE A 74 -19.98 7.95 -4.68
CA ILE A 74 -20.32 8.61 -3.41
C ILE A 74 -20.64 10.08 -3.64
N SER A 75 -19.81 10.81 -4.39
CA SER A 75 -20.01 12.22 -4.69
C SER A 75 -21.34 12.48 -5.44
N GLU A 76 -21.70 11.62 -6.40
CA GLU A 76 -22.99 11.68 -7.09
C GLU A 76 -24.18 11.54 -6.12
N LYS A 77 -24.11 10.64 -5.14
CA LYS A 77 -25.16 10.50 -4.11
C LYS A 77 -25.22 11.69 -3.16
N LEU A 78 -24.07 12.18 -2.75
CA LEU A 78 -24.00 13.36 -1.88
C LEU A 78 -24.51 14.62 -2.57
N SER A 79 -24.33 14.79 -3.89
CA SER A 79 -24.80 15.96 -4.64
C SER A 79 -26.34 16.08 -4.68
N VAL A 80 -27.04 14.97 -4.57
CA VAL A 80 -28.51 14.91 -4.48
C VAL A 80 -29.02 14.79 -3.04
N GLY A 81 -28.13 14.91 -2.03
CA GLY A 81 -28.49 14.85 -0.60
C GLY A 81 -28.75 13.43 -0.06
N ASP A 82 -28.45 12.38 -0.85
CA ASP A 82 -28.67 10.97 -0.46
C ASP A 82 -27.50 10.41 0.34
N ASN A 83 -27.37 10.84 1.59
CA ASN A 83 -26.32 10.36 2.51
C ASN A 83 -26.43 8.85 2.79
N ARG A 84 -27.66 8.31 2.82
CA ARG A 84 -27.87 6.87 3.05
C ARG A 84 -27.39 6.05 1.84
N GLY A 85 -27.65 6.54 0.62
CA GLY A 85 -27.15 5.95 -0.61
C GLY A 85 -25.62 5.96 -0.67
N ALA A 86 -24.99 7.07 -0.29
CA ALA A 86 -23.52 7.18 -0.23
C ALA A 86 -22.91 6.14 0.74
N GLN A 87 -23.47 5.99 1.94
CA GLN A 87 -23.03 4.96 2.90
C GLN A 87 -23.27 3.54 2.39
N LYS A 88 -24.40 3.28 1.68
CA LYS A 88 -24.68 1.97 1.10
C LYS A 88 -23.64 1.62 0.03
N ILE A 89 -23.28 2.57 -0.84
CA ILE A 89 -22.22 2.38 -1.86
C ILE A 89 -20.90 2.00 -1.18
N PHE A 90 -20.51 2.74 -0.13
CA PHE A 90 -19.28 2.43 0.62
C PHE A 90 -19.31 1.01 1.20
N LYS A 91 -20.38 0.60 1.88
CA LYS A 91 -20.49 -0.73 2.49
C LYS A 91 -20.44 -1.84 1.44
N VAL A 92 -21.12 -1.68 0.31
CA VAL A 92 -21.11 -2.66 -0.79
C VAL A 92 -19.72 -2.74 -1.41
N ALA A 93 -19.09 -1.61 -1.71
CA ALA A 93 -17.73 -1.57 -2.22
C ALA A 93 -16.74 -2.20 -1.24
N PHE A 94 -16.84 -1.89 0.05
CA PHE A 94 -15.97 -2.45 1.08
C PHE A 94 -16.11 -3.98 1.19
N ALA A 95 -17.33 -4.51 1.18
CA ALA A 95 -17.58 -5.95 1.17
C ALA A 95 -17.04 -6.61 -0.10
N PHE A 96 -17.32 -6.04 -1.27
CA PHE A 96 -16.85 -6.57 -2.55
C PHE A 96 -15.33 -6.62 -2.62
N PHE A 97 -14.65 -5.51 -2.30
CA PHE A 97 -13.19 -5.45 -2.34
C PHE A 97 -12.52 -6.22 -1.19
N SER A 98 -13.23 -6.51 -0.09
CA SER A 98 -12.77 -7.49 0.91
C SER A 98 -12.65 -8.89 0.30
N VAL A 99 -13.65 -9.32 -0.46
CA VAL A 99 -13.63 -10.62 -1.14
C VAL A 99 -12.54 -10.66 -2.22
N VAL A 100 -12.48 -9.63 -3.08
CA VAL A 100 -11.47 -9.53 -4.15
C VAL A 100 -10.05 -9.50 -3.57
N GLY A 101 -9.81 -8.68 -2.55
CA GLY A 101 -8.51 -8.57 -1.89
C GLY A 101 -8.10 -9.86 -1.19
N PHE A 102 -9.04 -10.53 -0.51
CA PHE A 102 -8.78 -11.83 0.11
C PHE A 102 -8.45 -12.90 -0.91
N THR A 103 -9.23 -12.98 -2.00
CA THR A 103 -8.97 -13.94 -3.09
C THR A 103 -7.62 -13.67 -3.75
N GLY A 104 -7.30 -12.41 -4.06
CA GLY A 104 -5.99 -12.04 -4.62
C GLY A 104 -4.82 -12.37 -3.69
N SER A 105 -4.98 -12.11 -2.39
CA SER A 105 -4.00 -12.48 -1.36
C SER A 105 -3.80 -13.99 -1.28
N ALA A 106 -4.89 -14.76 -1.25
CA ALA A 106 -4.85 -16.23 -1.21
C ALA A 106 -4.21 -16.82 -2.48
N LEU A 107 -4.55 -16.29 -3.66
CA LEU A 107 -3.96 -16.72 -4.93
C LEU A 107 -2.45 -16.44 -4.97
N LEU A 108 -2.01 -15.27 -4.51
CA LEU A 108 -0.57 -14.97 -4.44
C LEU A 108 0.14 -15.86 -3.42
N PHE A 109 -0.47 -16.07 -2.25
CA PHE A 109 0.11 -16.92 -1.21
C PHE A 109 0.28 -18.37 -1.69
N CYS A 110 -0.80 -18.99 -2.20
CA CYS A 110 -0.80 -20.36 -2.69
C CYS A 110 0.00 -20.52 -3.98
N GLY A 111 -0.03 -19.52 -4.87
CA GLY A 111 0.69 -19.53 -6.15
C GLY A 111 2.14 -19.07 -6.08
N SER A 112 2.63 -18.66 -4.91
CA SER A 112 3.96 -18.06 -4.76
C SER A 112 5.09 -18.97 -5.27
N ASP A 113 4.99 -20.28 -5.05
CA ASP A 113 5.95 -21.26 -5.53
C ASP A 113 5.99 -21.34 -7.06
N PHE A 114 4.82 -21.46 -7.68
CA PHE A 114 4.69 -21.50 -9.13
C PHE A 114 5.18 -20.20 -9.78
N ILE A 115 4.82 -19.06 -9.21
CA ILE A 115 5.24 -17.74 -9.70
C ILE A 115 6.76 -17.57 -9.60
N ALA A 116 7.36 -17.94 -8.46
CA ALA A 116 8.79 -17.81 -8.24
C ALA A 116 9.61 -18.72 -9.16
N ASN A 117 9.21 -19.99 -9.29
CA ASN A 117 9.99 -20.99 -10.01
C ASN A 117 9.74 -20.99 -11.53
N VAL A 118 8.48 -20.76 -11.97
CA VAL A 118 8.10 -20.90 -13.38
C VAL A 118 8.09 -19.56 -14.10
N TRP A 119 7.49 -18.53 -13.50
CA TRP A 119 7.37 -17.22 -14.15
C TRP A 119 8.60 -16.34 -13.97
N LEU A 120 9.06 -16.20 -12.72
CA LEU A 120 10.20 -15.33 -12.42
C LEU A 120 11.53 -16.02 -12.63
N GLN A 121 11.56 -17.36 -12.53
CA GLN A 121 12.78 -18.17 -12.54
C GLN A 121 13.78 -17.73 -11.46
N ILE A 122 13.26 -17.22 -10.35
CA ILE A 122 14.01 -16.77 -9.16
C ILE A 122 13.37 -17.45 -7.94
N PRO A 123 13.80 -18.66 -7.58
CA PRO A 123 13.23 -19.44 -6.45
C PRO A 123 13.23 -18.65 -5.12
N GLU A 124 14.25 -17.83 -4.91
CA GLU A 124 14.45 -17.00 -3.72
C GLU A 124 13.34 -15.94 -3.56
N ALA A 125 12.65 -15.55 -4.65
CA ALA A 125 11.54 -14.60 -4.61
C ALA A 125 10.27 -15.19 -3.96
N LYS A 126 10.17 -16.53 -3.78
CA LYS A 126 9.03 -17.19 -3.14
C LYS A 126 8.71 -16.59 -1.76
N LEU A 127 9.73 -16.45 -0.91
CA LEU A 127 9.56 -15.89 0.43
C LEU A 127 9.03 -14.45 0.38
N THR A 128 9.53 -13.64 -0.55
CA THR A 128 9.08 -12.27 -0.79
C THR A 128 7.60 -12.23 -1.19
N LEU A 129 7.16 -13.12 -2.09
CA LEU A 129 5.76 -13.20 -2.53
C LEU A 129 4.81 -13.60 -1.39
N ILE A 130 5.19 -14.59 -0.58
CA ILE A 130 4.42 -15.02 0.60
C ILE A 130 4.23 -13.86 1.57
N ILE A 131 5.28 -13.10 1.84
CA ILE A 131 5.28 -11.97 2.77
C ILE A 131 4.45 -10.81 2.23
N LEU A 132 4.43 -10.59 0.92
CA LEU A 132 3.64 -9.53 0.28
C LEU A 132 2.15 -9.91 0.11
N ALA A 133 1.80 -11.19 0.13
CA ALA A 133 0.42 -11.63 -0.11
C ALA A 133 -0.62 -10.95 0.81
N PRO A 134 -0.43 -10.82 2.14
CA PRO A 134 -1.38 -10.13 3.01
C PRO A 134 -1.57 -8.65 2.67
N SER A 135 -0.54 -8.01 2.10
CA SER A 135 -0.62 -6.58 1.73
C SER A 135 -1.69 -6.31 0.69
N ILE A 136 -1.94 -7.26 -0.23
CA ILE A 136 -2.95 -7.12 -1.28
C ILE A 136 -4.34 -6.94 -0.68
N PHE A 137 -4.65 -7.72 0.35
CA PHE A 137 -5.91 -7.60 1.08
C PHE A 137 -6.06 -6.20 1.69
N PHE A 138 -5.06 -5.74 2.45
CA PHE A 138 -5.12 -4.43 3.10
C PHE A 138 -5.17 -3.29 2.10
N VAL A 139 -4.42 -3.35 1.01
CA VAL A 139 -4.42 -2.32 -0.04
C VAL A 139 -5.78 -2.22 -0.72
N SER A 140 -6.45 -3.34 -0.98
CA SER A 140 -7.80 -3.33 -1.55
C SER A 140 -8.79 -2.59 -0.66
N LEU A 141 -8.73 -2.79 0.66
CA LEU A 141 -9.57 -2.09 1.64
C LEU A 141 -9.20 -0.60 1.79
N ILE A 142 -7.90 -0.29 1.83
CA ILE A 142 -7.38 1.08 1.84
C ILE A 142 -7.91 1.86 0.64
N SER A 143 -7.96 1.24 -0.54
CA SER A 143 -8.42 1.87 -1.78
C SER A 143 -9.88 2.31 -1.68
N VAL A 144 -10.74 1.50 -1.08
CA VAL A 144 -12.16 1.85 -0.85
C VAL A 144 -12.28 2.97 0.20
N LEU A 145 -11.52 2.90 1.29
CA LEU A 145 -11.50 3.95 2.32
C LEU A 145 -11.03 5.30 1.77
N ARG A 146 -9.98 5.31 0.95
CA ARG A 146 -9.53 6.51 0.25
C ARG A 146 -10.60 7.05 -0.67
N GLY A 147 -11.31 6.17 -1.40
CA GLY A 147 -12.45 6.54 -2.23
C GLY A 147 -13.59 7.17 -1.44
N TYR A 148 -13.87 6.67 -0.24
CA TYR A 148 -14.86 7.24 0.66
C TYR A 148 -14.52 8.70 1.01
N PHE A 149 -13.32 8.96 1.50
CA PHE A 149 -12.90 10.32 1.86
C PHE A 149 -12.83 11.26 0.65
N ASN A 150 -12.32 10.80 -0.47
CA ASN A 150 -12.27 11.58 -1.70
C ASN A 150 -13.69 11.93 -2.20
N GLY A 151 -14.64 11.01 -2.09
CA GLY A 151 -16.05 11.26 -2.43
C GLY A 151 -16.73 12.30 -1.54
N HIS A 152 -16.23 12.49 -0.31
CA HIS A 152 -16.62 13.56 0.60
C HIS A 152 -15.81 14.86 0.41
N GLU A 153 -15.07 14.99 -0.70
CA GLU A 153 -14.18 16.13 -0.99
C GLU A 153 -13.05 16.34 0.05
N ASN A 154 -12.72 15.31 0.83
CA ASN A 154 -11.67 15.35 1.85
C ASN A 154 -10.46 14.50 1.42
N MET A 155 -9.46 15.15 0.83
CA MET A 155 -8.24 14.48 0.36
C MET A 155 -7.15 14.33 1.44
N LYS A 156 -7.30 14.96 2.60
CA LYS A 156 -6.30 14.91 3.68
C LYS A 156 -6.04 13.50 4.20
N PRO A 157 -7.06 12.64 4.49
CA PRO A 157 -6.83 11.27 4.94
C PRO A 157 -6.04 10.43 3.94
N MET A 158 -6.27 10.65 2.63
CA MET A 158 -5.51 9.96 1.58
C MET A 158 -4.03 10.36 1.64
N ALA A 159 -3.72 11.65 1.67
CA ALA A 159 -2.35 12.15 1.75
C ALA A 159 -1.63 11.66 3.01
N GLN A 160 -2.30 11.75 4.16
CA GLN A 160 -1.74 11.34 5.45
C GLN A 160 -1.48 9.83 5.51
N SER A 161 -2.43 9.00 5.06
CA SER A 161 -2.25 7.54 5.05
C SER A 161 -1.07 7.13 4.19
N GLN A 162 -0.91 7.70 3.00
CA GLN A 162 0.21 7.41 2.11
C GLN A 162 1.55 7.83 2.72
N THR A 163 1.59 8.99 3.38
CA THR A 163 2.79 9.46 4.07
C THR A 163 3.16 8.54 5.24
N ILE A 164 2.18 8.14 6.07
CA ILE A 164 2.39 7.20 7.17
C ILE A 164 2.90 5.85 6.66
N GLU A 165 2.28 5.31 5.60
CA GLU A 165 2.73 4.07 4.98
C GLU A 165 4.19 4.16 4.53
N GLN A 166 4.56 5.24 3.84
CA GLN A 166 5.92 5.40 3.34
C GLN A 166 6.94 5.60 4.46
N PHE A 167 6.60 6.38 5.50
CA PHE A 167 7.44 6.53 6.69
C PHE A 167 7.67 5.19 7.38
N THR A 168 6.59 4.48 7.65
CA THR A 168 6.64 3.15 8.27
C THR A 168 7.47 2.19 7.43
N LYS A 169 7.23 2.14 6.11
CA LYS A 169 8.01 1.31 5.20
C LYS A 169 9.49 1.62 5.28
N THR A 170 9.87 2.90 5.22
CA THR A 170 11.28 3.31 5.25
C THR A 170 11.96 2.90 6.55
N ILE A 171 11.34 3.20 7.70
CA ILE A 171 11.90 2.87 9.02
C ILE A 171 11.96 1.36 9.22
N CYS A 172 10.88 0.64 8.93
CA CYS A 172 10.84 -0.82 9.09
C CYS A 172 11.81 -1.52 8.14
N THR A 173 12.00 -1.03 6.91
CA THR A 173 12.98 -1.62 5.99
C THR A 173 14.38 -1.57 6.57
N VAL A 174 14.82 -0.41 7.06
CA VAL A 174 16.14 -0.26 7.67
C VAL A 174 16.24 -1.13 8.92
N ALA A 175 15.28 -1.05 9.83
CA ALA A 175 15.31 -1.79 11.09
C ALA A 175 15.34 -3.32 10.87
N ILE A 176 14.48 -3.84 9.98
CA ILE A 176 14.40 -5.30 9.74
C ILE A 176 15.67 -5.80 9.06
N VAL A 177 16.19 -5.08 8.07
CA VAL A 177 17.43 -5.49 7.38
C VAL A 177 18.63 -5.45 8.33
N GLU A 178 18.75 -4.43 9.20
CA GLU A 178 19.82 -4.40 10.20
C GLU A 178 19.69 -5.53 11.23
N LEU A 179 18.49 -5.84 11.69
CA LEU A 179 18.25 -6.98 12.58
C LEU A 179 18.64 -8.31 11.93
N ILE A 180 18.28 -8.51 10.65
CA ILE A 180 18.68 -9.73 9.91
C ILE A 180 20.20 -9.82 9.83
N CYS A 181 20.89 -8.75 9.47
CA CYS A 181 22.34 -8.71 9.43
C CYS A 181 22.98 -9.02 10.79
N PHE A 182 22.41 -8.45 11.87
CA PHE A 182 22.91 -8.67 13.23
C PHE A 182 22.79 -10.14 13.68
N PHE A 183 21.62 -10.78 13.43
CA PHE A 183 21.38 -12.13 13.90
C PHE A 183 21.96 -13.23 13.01
N MET A 184 22.05 -13.02 11.71
CA MET A 184 22.48 -14.06 10.76
C MET A 184 23.96 -13.94 10.36
N GLY A 185 24.62 -12.82 10.67
CA GLY A 185 26.04 -12.61 10.36
C GLY A 185 26.35 -12.67 8.87
N ASN A 186 27.52 -13.21 8.51
CA ASN A 186 28.01 -13.29 7.11
C ASN A 186 27.50 -14.51 6.31
N LYS A 187 26.40 -15.13 6.70
CA LYS A 187 25.76 -16.18 5.90
C LYS A 187 25.05 -15.58 4.69
N ASP A 188 24.69 -16.43 3.74
CA ASP A 188 23.96 -16.00 2.53
C ASP A 188 22.55 -15.48 2.91
N THR A 189 22.47 -14.20 3.26
CA THR A 189 21.28 -13.54 3.82
C THR A 189 20.50 -12.74 2.79
N THR A 190 20.96 -12.70 1.54
CA THR A 190 20.41 -11.85 0.49
C THR A 190 18.90 -12.03 0.29
N ALA A 191 18.46 -13.29 0.17
CA ALA A 191 17.03 -13.60 0.00
C ALA A 191 16.20 -13.21 1.23
N VAL A 192 16.75 -13.44 2.44
CA VAL A 192 16.07 -13.10 3.70
C VAL A 192 15.99 -11.59 3.89
N MET A 193 17.04 -10.84 3.53
CA MET A 193 17.02 -9.37 3.54
C MET A 193 16.00 -8.81 2.55
N ALA A 194 15.91 -9.37 1.33
CA ALA A 194 14.93 -8.96 0.33
C ALA A 194 13.49 -9.21 0.82
N ALA A 195 13.24 -10.37 1.43
CA ALA A 195 11.97 -10.70 2.04
C ALA A 195 11.64 -9.79 3.23
N GLY A 196 12.62 -9.51 4.09
CA GLY A 196 12.49 -8.59 5.22
C GLY A 196 12.18 -7.16 4.80
N ALA A 197 12.82 -6.65 3.74
CA ALA A 197 12.51 -5.36 3.16
C ALA A 197 11.07 -5.29 2.60
N ASN A 198 10.56 -6.40 2.05
CA ASN A 198 9.18 -6.50 1.61
C ASN A 198 8.19 -6.70 2.77
N LEU A 199 8.60 -7.30 3.89
CA LEU A 199 7.81 -7.35 5.12
C LEU A 199 7.48 -5.95 5.64
N ALA A 200 8.42 -5.01 5.53
CA ALA A 200 8.17 -3.61 5.86
C ALA A 200 7.01 -3.01 5.05
N THR A 201 6.81 -3.43 3.79
CA THR A 201 5.65 -3.02 2.99
C THR A 201 4.34 -3.56 3.55
N SER A 202 4.31 -4.82 3.99
CA SER A 202 3.12 -5.45 4.60
C SER A 202 2.75 -4.79 5.93
N ILE A 203 3.73 -4.48 6.76
CA ILE A 203 3.53 -3.74 8.01
C ILE A 203 3.01 -2.33 7.72
N ALA A 204 3.59 -1.63 6.76
CA ALA A 204 3.20 -0.27 6.39
C ALA A 204 1.75 -0.20 5.88
N THR A 205 1.34 -1.14 5.02
CA THR A 205 -0.04 -1.20 4.53
C THR A 205 -1.02 -1.52 5.65
N PHE A 206 -0.67 -2.40 6.58
CA PHE A 206 -1.50 -2.70 7.75
C PHE A 206 -1.69 -1.46 8.64
N ILE A 207 -0.63 -0.72 8.92
CA ILE A 207 -0.70 0.54 9.70
C ILE A 207 -1.53 1.59 8.97
N GLY A 208 -1.35 1.76 7.66
CA GLY A 208 -2.16 2.66 6.84
C GLY A 208 -3.65 2.30 6.87
N PHE A 209 -3.98 1.01 6.84
CA PHE A 209 -5.34 0.52 6.98
C PHE A 209 -5.95 0.88 8.35
N ILE A 210 -5.24 0.58 9.45
CA ILE A 210 -5.69 0.92 10.80
C ILE A 210 -5.94 2.43 10.94
N TYR A 211 -5.03 3.25 10.41
CA TYR A 211 -5.16 4.70 10.44
C TYR A 211 -6.42 5.18 9.72
N LEU A 212 -6.70 4.67 8.53
CA LEU A 212 -7.90 5.04 7.77
C LEU A 212 -9.19 4.55 8.42
N ILE A 213 -9.21 3.35 9.01
CA ILE A 213 -10.35 2.85 9.77
C ILE A 213 -10.60 3.73 11.01
N TYR A 214 -9.54 4.14 11.71
CA TYR A 214 -9.67 5.06 12.84
C TYR A 214 -10.33 6.38 12.41
N LEU A 215 -9.86 6.98 11.32
CA LEU A 215 -10.45 8.21 10.78
C LEU A 215 -11.90 8.01 10.33
N TYR A 216 -12.20 6.90 9.67
CA TYR A 216 -13.57 6.57 9.26
C TYR A 216 -14.53 6.48 10.45
N LYS A 217 -14.12 5.80 11.53
CA LYS A 217 -14.94 5.70 12.75
C LYS A 217 -15.12 7.04 13.48
N LYS A 218 -14.20 7.97 13.33
CA LYS A 218 -14.28 9.31 13.91
C LYS A 218 -15.20 10.24 13.10
N ASP A 219 -15.33 9.98 11.81
CA ASP A 219 -16.10 10.79 10.86
C ASP A 219 -17.59 10.33 10.77
N THR A 220 -17.88 9.11 11.21
CA THR A 220 -19.20 8.48 11.20
C THR A 220 -19.84 8.53 12.58
#